data_7d82b74e4970878cf59ebc4426e122b7
#
_entry.id   7d82b74e4970878cf59ebc4426e122b7
#
_cell.length_a   1.000
_cell.length_b   1.000
_cell.length_c   1.000
_cell.angle_alpha   90.00
_cell.angle_beta   90.00
_cell.angle_gamma   90.00
#
_symmetry.space_group_name_H-M   'P 1'
#
loop_
_entity.id
_entity.type
_entity.pdbx_description
1 polymer ?
#
loop_
_entity_poly.entity_id
_entity_poly.type
_entity_poly.pdbx_seq_one_letter_code
_entity_poly.pdbx_strand_id
1 'polypeptide(L)'
;MHSLTLLQGALSLWSFAGVIPDSGRSGYFHPITKGELVAGPVITTRSRHDLALRWFFRAAAKAGQDNRLGRSARRLPRYGAAGSYGLAGLGDRAVDLTARPGQLRYRIEPGRCHNVEGSDVIVGGLSLNGAHSNLVHPELAGLVWEAATSSPDRS
;
A
#
# COMPACT_ATOMS: atom_id res chain seq x y z
N MET A 1 17.30 -7.54 -1.90
CA MET A 1 16.16 -7.52 -2.87
C MET A 1 16.20 -6.20 -3.62
N HIS A 2 15.92 -6.18 -4.94
CA HIS A 2 15.99 -4.96 -5.75
C HIS A 2 14.80 -4.04 -5.50
N SER A 3 13.57 -4.53 -5.62
CA SER A 3 12.34 -3.78 -5.36
C SER A 3 11.30 -4.67 -4.69
N LEU A 4 10.27 -4.06 -4.11
CA LEU A 4 9.12 -4.75 -3.52
C LEU A 4 7.83 -4.10 -4.02
N THR A 5 6.99 -4.87 -4.70
CA THR A 5 5.68 -4.40 -5.14
C THR A 5 4.56 -5.23 -4.51
N LEU A 6 3.66 -4.55 -3.81
CA LEU A 6 2.49 -5.11 -3.14
C LEU A 6 1.24 -4.68 -3.91
N LEU A 7 0.69 -5.58 -4.72
CA LEU A 7 -0.58 -5.35 -5.41
C LEU A 7 -1.73 -5.71 -4.47
N GLN A 8 -2.55 -4.74 -4.07
CA GLN A 8 -3.66 -4.88 -3.12
C GLN A 8 -3.26 -5.64 -1.84
N GLY A 9 -2.18 -5.19 -1.19
CA GLY A 9 -1.56 -5.87 -0.05
C GLY A 9 -2.52 -6.10 1.12
N ALA A 10 -2.74 -7.37 1.47
CA ALA A 10 -3.56 -7.81 2.61
C ALA A 10 -2.76 -7.77 3.94
N LEU A 11 -2.09 -6.68 4.21
CA LEU A 11 -1.32 -6.44 5.44
C LEU A 11 -1.72 -5.10 6.05
N SER A 12 -1.39 -4.90 7.33
CA SER A 12 -1.73 -3.63 8.00
C SER A 12 -1.07 -2.44 7.31
N LEU A 13 -1.82 -1.36 7.16
CA LEU A 13 -1.30 -0.09 6.65
C LEU A 13 -0.11 0.44 7.49
N TRP A 14 0.02 0.02 8.75
CA TRP A 14 1.11 0.40 9.64
C TRP A 14 2.31 -0.55 9.60
N SER A 15 2.28 -1.61 8.77
CA SER A 15 3.31 -2.65 8.75
C SER A 15 4.72 -2.13 8.47
N PHE A 16 4.85 -1.00 7.76
CA PHE A 16 6.13 -0.37 7.43
C PHE A 16 6.40 0.91 8.25
N ALA A 17 5.52 1.29 9.15
CA ALA A 17 5.61 2.52 9.91
C ALA A 17 6.84 2.56 10.82
N GLY A 18 7.50 3.71 10.92
CA GLY A 18 8.53 3.95 11.92
C GLY A 18 7.96 3.94 13.33
N VAL A 19 6.78 4.53 13.50
CA VAL A 19 6.01 4.53 14.76
C VAL A 19 4.54 4.29 14.44
N ILE A 20 3.97 3.26 15.05
CA ILE A 20 2.54 2.96 14.98
C ILE A 20 1.85 3.84 16.02
N PRO A 21 0.84 4.66 15.66
CA PRO A 21 0.03 5.39 16.62
C PRO A 21 -0.55 4.44 17.69
N ASP A 22 -0.74 4.93 18.87
CA ASP A 22 -1.28 4.22 20.05
C ASP A 22 -0.37 3.16 20.68
N SER A 23 0.50 2.48 19.93
CA SER A 23 1.42 1.49 20.49
C SER A 23 2.85 2.02 20.72
N GLY A 24 3.24 3.08 20.01
CA GLY A 24 4.61 3.61 20.01
C GLY A 24 5.65 2.67 19.39
N ARG A 25 5.25 1.49 18.91
CA ARG A 25 6.15 0.48 18.35
C ARG A 25 6.33 0.72 16.85
N SER A 26 7.45 0.24 16.29
CA SER A 26 7.64 0.20 14.84
C SER A 26 6.82 -0.92 14.18
N GLY A 27 6.48 -0.73 12.92
CA GLY A 27 5.88 -1.77 12.10
C GLY A 27 6.83 -2.94 11.88
N TYR A 28 6.28 -4.14 11.71
CA TYR A 28 7.07 -5.36 11.54
C TYR A 28 8.04 -5.29 10.35
N PHE A 29 7.62 -4.66 9.26
CA PHE A 29 8.42 -4.49 8.05
C PHE A 29 9.15 -3.14 7.96
N HIS A 30 9.18 -2.36 9.05
CA HIS A 30 9.92 -1.09 9.06
C HIS A 30 11.40 -1.21 8.61
N PRO A 31 12.16 -2.29 8.94
CA PRO A 31 13.54 -2.43 8.48
C PRO A 31 13.68 -2.41 6.94
N ILE A 32 12.65 -2.83 6.21
CA ILE A 32 12.64 -2.77 4.73
C ILE A 32 12.77 -1.34 4.22
N THR A 33 12.17 -0.38 4.92
CA THR A 33 12.19 1.04 4.49
C THR A 33 13.55 1.71 4.70
N LYS A 34 14.47 1.06 5.42
CA LYS A 34 15.81 1.60 5.67
C LYS A 34 16.79 1.37 4.52
N GLY A 35 16.38 0.61 3.48
CA GLY A 35 17.22 0.31 2.33
C GLY A 35 18.16 -0.88 2.50
N GLU A 36 18.27 -1.45 3.70
CA GLU A 36 19.17 -2.58 3.98
C GLU A 36 18.70 -3.89 3.32
N LEU A 37 17.38 -4.10 3.28
CA LEU A 37 16.76 -5.33 2.74
C LEU A 37 16.25 -5.17 1.32
N VAL A 38 15.78 -3.96 0.98
CA VAL A 38 15.29 -3.58 -0.35
C VAL A 38 16.01 -2.30 -0.76
N ALA A 39 16.90 -2.39 -1.75
CA ALA A 39 17.72 -1.28 -2.19
C ALA A 39 16.95 -0.30 -3.09
N GLY A 40 15.95 -0.78 -3.81
CA GLY A 40 15.12 0.02 -4.71
C GLY A 40 13.79 0.44 -4.07
N PRO A 41 12.77 0.70 -4.88
CA PRO A 41 11.49 1.19 -4.39
C PRO A 41 10.67 0.11 -3.70
N VAL A 42 9.85 0.56 -2.74
CA VAL A 42 8.73 -0.20 -2.19
C VAL A 42 7.45 0.41 -2.75
N ILE A 43 6.60 -0.39 -3.37
CA ILE A 43 5.34 0.07 -3.98
C ILE A 43 4.18 -0.68 -3.36
N THR A 44 3.10 0.03 -3.06
CA THR A 44 1.79 -0.58 -2.77
C THR A 44 0.71 0.08 -3.59
N THR A 45 -0.15 -0.73 -4.21
CA THR A 45 -1.39 -0.23 -4.81
C THR A 45 -2.50 -0.21 -3.78
N ARG A 46 -3.41 0.77 -3.90
CA ARG A 46 -4.63 0.85 -3.11
C ARG A 46 -5.82 1.12 -4.02
N SER A 47 -6.98 0.60 -3.64
CA SER A 47 -8.24 0.90 -4.32
C SER A 47 -9.39 1.03 -3.30
N ARG A 48 -10.21 2.08 -3.48
CA ARG A 48 -11.45 2.28 -2.71
C ARG A 48 -12.48 1.17 -2.97
N HIS A 49 -12.34 0.46 -4.09
CA HIS A 49 -13.24 -0.61 -4.51
C HIS A 49 -12.91 -1.97 -3.89
N ASP A 50 -11.75 -2.12 -3.20
CA ASP A 50 -11.40 -3.35 -2.51
C ASP A 50 -12.19 -3.49 -1.21
N LEU A 51 -13.44 -3.91 -1.35
CA LEU A 51 -14.34 -4.14 -0.24
C LEU A 51 -13.91 -5.35 0.60
N ALA A 52 -13.31 -6.37 -0.02
CA ALA A 52 -12.85 -7.56 0.68
C ALA A 52 -11.83 -7.20 1.76
N LEU A 53 -10.80 -6.44 1.43
CA LEU A 53 -9.81 -5.97 2.41
C LEU A 53 -10.43 -5.05 3.48
N ARG A 54 -11.36 -4.18 3.10
CA ARG A 54 -12.04 -3.29 4.05
C ARG A 54 -12.89 -4.07 5.06
N TRP A 55 -13.55 -5.14 4.63
CA TRP A 55 -14.35 -6.00 5.50
C TRP A 55 -13.49 -6.89 6.40
N PHE A 56 -12.47 -7.55 5.86
CA PHE A 56 -11.58 -8.41 6.64
C PHE A 56 -10.93 -7.67 7.80
N PHE A 57 -10.40 -6.47 7.56
CA PHE A 57 -9.77 -5.69 8.62
C PHE A 57 -10.76 -5.14 9.64
N ARG A 58 -12.01 -4.85 9.23
CA ARG A 58 -13.07 -4.48 10.18
C ARG A 58 -13.51 -5.66 11.05
N ALA A 59 -13.62 -6.85 10.48
CA ALA A 59 -13.94 -8.06 11.22
C ALA A 59 -12.86 -8.41 12.24
N ALA A 60 -11.59 -8.33 11.85
CA ALA A 60 -10.45 -8.53 12.74
C ALA A 60 -10.41 -7.48 13.88
N ALA A 61 -10.72 -6.22 13.60
CA ALA A 61 -10.82 -5.17 14.61
C ALA A 61 -11.94 -5.44 15.64
N LYS A 62 -13.08 -5.97 15.19
CA LYS A 62 -14.17 -6.39 16.10
C LYS A 62 -13.77 -7.58 16.96
N ALA A 63 -13.10 -8.59 16.39
CA ALA A 63 -12.62 -9.77 17.12
C ALA A 63 -11.56 -9.41 18.18
N GLY A 64 -10.76 -8.37 17.94
CA GLY A 64 -9.77 -7.87 18.88
C GLY A 64 -10.29 -7.00 20.03
N GLN A 65 -11.61 -6.91 20.25
CA GLN A 65 -12.28 -6.09 21.28
C GLN A 65 -11.92 -4.60 21.29
N ASP A 66 -11.43 -4.06 20.19
CA ASP A 66 -10.96 -2.68 20.13
C ASP A 66 -12.05 -1.75 19.55
N ASN A 67 -13.05 -1.45 20.38
CA ASN A 67 -14.24 -0.66 20.05
C ASN A 67 -13.97 0.86 19.91
N ARG A 68 -12.72 1.31 19.84
CA ARG A 68 -12.36 2.73 19.71
C ARG A 68 -12.08 3.12 18.27
N LEU A 69 -13.02 2.91 17.38
CA LEU A 69 -13.05 3.59 16.08
C LEU A 69 -13.47 5.05 16.32
N GLY A 70 -12.49 5.90 16.58
CA GLY A 70 -12.71 7.34 16.63
C GLY A 70 -13.31 7.83 15.31
N ARG A 71 -14.49 8.44 15.37
CA ARG A 71 -15.25 9.03 14.25
C ARG A 71 -14.60 10.32 13.73
N SER A 72 -13.33 10.31 13.35
CA SER A 72 -12.74 11.45 12.69
C SER A 72 -12.43 11.11 11.24
N ALA A 73 -13.12 11.77 10.33
CA ALA A 73 -13.01 11.60 8.87
C ALA A 73 -11.60 11.93 8.29
N ARG A 74 -10.65 12.31 9.13
CA ARG A 74 -9.26 12.65 8.76
C ARG A 74 -8.20 11.73 9.37
N ARG A 75 -8.56 10.76 10.17
CA ARG A 75 -7.59 9.82 10.76
C ARG A 75 -7.65 8.47 10.05
N LEU A 76 -6.49 7.99 9.62
CA LEU A 76 -6.35 6.63 9.13
C LEU A 76 -6.80 5.65 10.22
N PRO A 77 -7.48 4.55 9.84
CA PRO A 77 -7.98 3.60 10.82
C PRO A 77 -6.81 2.89 11.52
N ARG A 78 -6.96 2.59 12.80
CA ARG A 78 -5.98 1.78 13.54
C ARG A 78 -5.76 0.42 12.85
N TYR A 79 -6.82 -0.18 12.36
CA TYR A 79 -6.83 -1.44 11.62
C TYR A 79 -7.33 -1.19 10.20
N GLY A 80 -6.42 -1.05 9.26
CA GLY A 80 -6.71 -0.90 7.85
C GLY A 80 -5.72 -1.71 7.02
N ALA A 81 -6.16 -2.20 5.86
CA ALA A 81 -5.29 -2.88 4.92
C ALA A 81 -4.54 -1.89 4.03
N ALA A 82 -3.26 -2.18 3.73
CA ALA A 82 -2.47 -1.40 2.80
C ALA A 82 -3.14 -1.29 1.42
N GLY A 83 -3.75 -2.37 0.90
CA GLY A 83 -4.47 -2.36 -0.37
C GLY A 83 -5.74 -1.49 -0.41
N SER A 84 -6.23 -1.01 0.76
CA SER A 84 -7.36 -0.07 0.81
C SER A 84 -6.96 1.36 1.17
N TYR A 85 -5.87 1.53 1.92
CA TYR A 85 -5.49 2.82 2.51
C TYR A 85 -4.08 3.29 2.10
N GLY A 86 -3.25 2.42 1.52
CA GLY A 86 -1.83 2.64 1.34
C GLY A 86 -1.02 2.30 2.59
N LEU A 87 0.28 2.52 2.55
CA LEU A 87 1.19 2.41 3.69
C LEU A 87 1.23 3.74 4.44
N ALA A 88 1.17 3.69 5.76
CA ALA A 88 1.15 4.86 6.63
C ALA A 88 2.36 4.89 7.58
N GLY A 89 2.63 6.05 8.17
CA GLY A 89 3.71 6.22 9.14
C GLY A 89 5.11 6.18 8.53
N LEU A 90 5.23 6.50 7.24
CA LEU A 90 6.49 6.47 6.47
C LEU A 90 7.27 7.80 6.51
N GLY A 91 6.64 8.87 7.02
CA GLY A 91 7.23 10.21 7.00
C GLY A 91 7.52 10.69 5.57
N ASP A 92 8.65 11.33 5.41
CA ASP A 92 9.17 11.87 4.13
C ASP A 92 9.59 10.82 3.10
N ARG A 93 9.60 9.54 3.47
CA ARG A 93 9.82 8.43 2.53
C ARG A 93 8.59 8.10 1.68
N ALA A 94 7.42 8.59 2.05
CA ALA A 94 6.18 8.35 1.31
C ALA A 94 6.12 9.21 0.05
N VAL A 95 5.72 8.59 -1.06
CA VAL A 95 5.38 9.25 -2.32
C VAL A 95 4.01 8.76 -2.74
N ASP A 96 3.08 9.67 -2.95
CA ASP A 96 1.76 9.32 -3.48
C ASP A 96 1.76 9.46 -5.02
N LEU A 97 1.30 8.41 -5.69
CA LEU A 97 1.12 8.36 -7.14
C LEU A 97 -0.33 7.96 -7.47
N THR A 98 -0.74 8.22 -8.69
CA THR A 98 -2.03 7.76 -9.22
C THR A 98 -1.81 6.94 -10.48
N ALA A 99 -2.37 5.74 -10.53
CA ALA A 99 -2.48 4.96 -11.76
C ALA A 99 -3.74 5.39 -12.51
N ARG A 100 -3.57 5.79 -13.78
CA ARG A 100 -4.67 6.22 -14.66
C ARG A 100 -4.86 5.22 -15.78
N PRO A 101 -6.08 5.01 -16.28
CA PRO A 101 -6.33 4.19 -17.46
C PRO A 101 -5.44 4.60 -18.64
N GLY A 102 -4.76 3.62 -19.24
CA GLY A 102 -3.81 3.82 -20.34
C GLY A 102 -2.41 4.30 -19.93
N GLN A 103 -2.16 4.52 -18.65
CA GLN A 103 -0.83 4.93 -18.17
C GLN A 103 0.09 3.73 -17.99
N LEU A 104 1.12 3.61 -18.82
CA LEU A 104 2.08 2.51 -18.78
C LEU A 104 3.44 2.90 -18.18
N ARG A 105 3.70 4.19 -18.00
CA ARG A 105 4.97 4.73 -17.49
C ARG A 105 4.76 5.47 -16.19
N TYR A 106 5.66 5.21 -15.22
CA TYR A 106 5.62 5.80 -13.89
C TYR A 106 7.00 6.33 -13.52
N ARG A 107 7.02 7.48 -12.86
CA ARG A 107 8.25 8.00 -12.26
C ARG A 107 8.39 7.37 -10.88
N ILE A 108 9.23 6.36 -10.77
CA ILE A 108 9.52 5.62 -9.54
C ILE A 108 10.88 6.07 -9.00
N GLU A 109 10.89 6.48 -7.74
CA GLU A 109 12.10 6.93 -7.06
C GLU A 109 12.68 5.76 -6.23
N PRO A 110 13.95 5.35 -6.46
CA PRO A 110 14.61 4.33 -5.66
C PRO A 110 14.67 4.72 -4.18
N GLY A 111 14.60 3.74 -3.27
CA GLY A 111 14.66 3.97 -1.83
C GLY A 111 13.44 4.66 -1.22
N ARG A 112 12.40 4.92 -2.02
CA ARG A 112 11.13 5.52 -1.56
C ARG A 112 10.03 4.48 -1.45
N CYS A 113 8.98 4.83 -0.71
CA CYS A 113 7.77 4.03 -0.58
C CYS A 113 6.62 4.72 -1.33
N HIS A 114 6.15 4.10 -2.39
CA HIS A 114 5.11 4.67 -3.26
C HIS A 114 3.75 4.11 -2.93
N ASN A 115 2.81 4.95 -2.52
CA ASN A 115 1.39 4.63 -2.42
C ASN A 115 0.72 4.96 -3.77
N VAL A 116 0.29 3.97 -4.51
CA VAL A 116 -0.31 4.16 -5.82
C VAL A 116 -1.83 4.04 -5.71
N GLU A 117 -2.52 5.15 -5.86
CA GLU A 117 -3.98 5.19 -5.97
C GLU A 117 -4.39 4.61 -7.32
N GLY A 118 -5.00 3.43 -7.29
CA GLY A 118 -5.38 2.67 -8.47
C GLY A 118 -6.89 2.50 -8.65
N SER A 119 -7.73 3.27 -7.95
CA SER A 119 -9.18 3.07 -8.00
C SER A 119 -9.81 3.25 -9.38
N ASP A 120 -9.16 3.95 -10.30
CA ASP A 120 -9.64 4.13 -11.67
C ASP A 120 -9.23 2.97 -12.61
N VAL A 121 -8.28 2.13 -12.18
CA VAL A 121 -7.79 0.94 -12.90
C VAL A 121 -8.30 -0.32 -12.21
N ILE A 122 -8.09 -0.42 -10.89
CA ILE A 122 -8.50 -1.55 -10.06
C ILE A 122 -9.96 -1.33 -9.62
N VAL A 123 -10.87 -1.59 -10.52
CA VAL A 123 -12.32 -1.41 -10.27
C VAL A 123 -12.96 -2.71 -9.83
N GLY A 124 -13.93 -2.62 -8.91
CA GLY A 124 -14.69 -3.77 -8.44
C GLY A 124 -15.75 -4.20 -9.44
N GLY A 125 -15.90 -5.52 -9.64
CA GLY A 125 -17.11 -6.11 -10.20
C GLY A 125 -18.16 -6.34 -9.11
N LEU A 126 -19.30 -6.93 -9.46
CA LEU A 126 -20.42 -7.24 -8.56
C LEU A 126 -20.09 -8.34 -7.50
N SER A 127 -18.93 -8.96 -7.55
CA SER A 127 -18.51 -9.98 -6.57
C SER A 127 -17.78 -9.35 -5.38
N LEU A 128 -17.90 -9.96 -4.19
CA LEU A 128 -17.20 -9.53 -2.97
C LEU A 128 -15.68 -9.46 -3.12
N ASN A 129 -15.10 -10.24 -4.05
CA ASN A 129 -13.66 -10.28 -4.34
C ASN A 129 -13.29 -9.46 -5.59
N GLY A 130 -14.24 -8.76 -6.22
CA GLY A 130 -14.08 -8.20 -7.56
C GLY A 130 -12.84 -7.34 -7.75
N ALA A 131 -12.65 -6.31 -6.91
CA ALA A 131 -11.49 -5.43 -7.02
C ALA A 131 -10.19 -6.09 -6.52
N HIS A 132 -10.27 -6.93 -5.50
CA HIS A 132 -9.10 -7.62 -4.95
C HIS A 132 -8.46 -8.58 -5.97
N SER A 133 -9.26 -9.20 -6.81
CA SER A 133 -8.79 -10.13 -7.85
C SER A 133 -8.55 -9.46 -9.20
N ASN A 134 -8.92 -8.18 -9.36
CA ASN A 134 -8.81 -7.46 -10.62
C ASN A 134 -7.46 -6.74 -10.73
N LEU A 135 -6.38 -7.50 -10.85
CA LEU A 135 -5.01 -7.00 -10.86
C LEU A 135 -4.31 -7.17 -12.23
N VAL A 136 -4.96 -7.81 -13.20
CA VAL A 136 -4.38 -8.07 -14.52
C VAL A 136 -4.68 -6.88 -15.44
N HIS A 137 -3.90 -5.82 -15.30
CA HIS A 137 -3.99 -4.60 -16.10
C HIS A 137 -2.62 -4.19 -16.64
N PRO A 138 -2.53 -3.71 -17.89
CA PRO A 138 -1.27 -3.23 -18.46
C PRO A 138 -0.66 -2.08 -17.66
N GLU A 139 -1.48 -1.24 -17.03
CA GLU A 139 -1.04 -0.15 -16.16
C GLU A 139 -0.28 -0.68 -14.94
N LEU A 140 -0.77 -1.75 -14.30
CA LEU A 140 -0.10 -2.37 -13.15
C LEU A 140 1.16 -3.13 -13.61
N ALA A 141 1.14 -3.76 -14.77
CA ALA A 141 2.33 -4.38 -15.34
C ALA A 141 3.42 -3.32 -15.62
N GLY A 142 3.05 -2.16 -16.16
CA GLY A 142 3.95 -1.03 -16.34
C GLY A 142 4.56 -0.54 -15.02
N LEU A 143 3.73 -0.42 -13.96
CA LEU A 143 4.17 -0.04 -12.63
C LEU A 143 5.21 -1.03 -12.06
N VAL A 144 4.93 -2.34 -12.15
CA VAL A 144 5.84 -3.41 -11.70
C VAL A 144 7.16 -3.36 -12.49
N TRP A 145 7.07 -3.16 -13.80
CA TRP A 145 8.24 -3.05 -14.67
C TRP A 145 9.14 -1.87 -14.28
N GLU A 146 8.56 -0.68 -14.12
CA GLU A 146 9.32 0.52 -13.72
C GLU A 146 9.96 0.32 -12.34
N ALA A 147 9.27 -0.32 -11.40
CA ALA A 147 9.83 -0.65 -10.09
C ALA A 147 11.01 -1.62 -10.17
N ALA A 148 10.89 -2.65 -11.02
CA ALA A 148 11.92 -3.66 -11.19
C ALA A 148 13.17 -3.13 -11.92
N THR A 149 13.01 -2.12 -12.78
CA THR A 149 14.08 -1.54 -13.59
C THR A 149 14.65 -0.26 -13.01
N SER A 150 14.00 0.36 -12.00
CA SER A 150 14.55 1.53 -11.31
C SER A 150 15.82 1.12 -10.56
N SER A 151 16.95 1.68 -10.95
CA SER A 151 18.22 1.44 -10.26
C SER A 151 18.42 2.49 -9.17
N PRO A 152 18.84 2.12 -7.94
CA PRO A 152 19.44 3.09 -7.05
C PRO A 152 20.69 3.63 -7.73
N ASP A 153 20.85 4.95 -7.75
CA ASP A 153 22.10 5.56 -8.24
C ASP A 153 23.27 4.92 -7.48
N ARG A 154 24.15 4.26 -8.20
CA ARG A 154 25.43 3.79 -7.65
C ARG A 154 26.34 5.01 -7.60
N SER A 155 26.21 5.77 -6.52
CA SER A 155 27.20 6.78 -6.14
C SER A 155 28.43 6.09 -5.60
#